data_3ee73988a7f0746c5bdcff643e7f9ef7
#
_entry.id   3ee73988a7f0746c5bdcff643e7f9ef7
#
_cell.length_a   1.000
_cell.length_b   1.000
_cell.length_c   1.000
_cell.angle_alpha   90.00
_cell.angle_beta   90.00
_cell.angle_gamma   90.00
#
_symmetry.space_group_name_H-M   'P 1'
#
loop_
_entity.id
_entity.type
_entity.pdbx_description
1 polymer ?
#
loop_
_entity_poly.entity_id
_entity_poly.type
_entity_poly.pdbx_seq_one_letter_code
_entity_poly.pdbx_strand_id
1 'polypeptide(L)'
;HGADPAAVAFDALEAAKARGADVLLVDTAGRLHNKVNLMEELKKIRRSLAKHDLGAPHETLLVLDGTSGQNALIQAREFNQATELTGFALTKLDGTAKGGIVVALRREMDLPVKLIGVGEGVDDLQPFDGAAFAKALFAE
;
A
#
# COMPACT_ATOMS: atom_id res chain seq x y z
N HIS A 1 6.44 15.63 -17.54
CA HIS A 1 5.05 16.08 -17.39
C HIS A 1 4.24 15.62 -18.61
N GLY A 2 3.10 14.95 -18.43
CA GLY A 2 2.18 14.54 -19.48
C GLY A 2 2.23 13.08 -19.92
N ALA A 3 3.11 12.25 -19.35
CA ALA A 3 3.09 10.81 -19.62
C ALA A 3 1.90 10.13 -18.93
N ASP A 4 1.25 9.19 -19.64
CA ASP A 4 0.20 8.36 -19.05
C ASP A 4 0.81 7.40 -18.02
N PRO A 5 0.41 7.45 -16.74
CA PRO A 5 0.97 6.59 -15.72
C PRO A 5 0.86 5.09 -16.02
N ALA A 6 -0.22 4.66 -16.66
CA ALA A 6 -0.39 3.27 -17.06
C ALA A 6 0.64 2.83 -18.12
N ALA A 7 0.94 3.71 -19.07
CA ALA A 7 1.97 3.45 -20.07
C ALA A 7 3.37 3.40 -19.45
N VAL A 8 3.66 4.30 -18.50
CA VAL A 8 4.93 4.30 -17.77
C VAL A 8 5.10 3.00 -16.96
N ALA A 9 4.06 2.56 -16.26
CA ALA A 9 4.09 1.31 -15.50
C ALA A 9 4.31 0.09 -16.42
N PHE A 10 3.64 0.05 -17.56
CA PHE A 10 3.80 -1.01 -18.55
C PHE A 10 5.25 -1.07 -19.08
N ASP A 11 5.79 0.06 -19.48
CA ASP A 11 7.16 0.15 -20.00
C ASP A 11 8.20 -0.21 -18.94
N ALA A 12 7.95 0.18 -17.69
CA ALA A 12 8.81 -0.16 -16.57
C ALA A 12 8.83 -1.67 -16.30
N LEU A 13 7.67 -2.35 -16.38
CA LEU A 13 7.60 -3.80 -16.21
C LEU A 13 8.33 -4.52 -17.33
N GLU A 14 8.14 -4.09 -18.57
CA GLU A 14 8.84 -4.63 -19.73
C GLU A 14 10.36 -4.47 -19.58
N ALA A 15 10.82 -3.30 -19.19
CA ALA A 15 12.23 -3.01 -18.94
C ALA A 15 12.80 -3.85 -17.78
N ALA A 16 12.04 -3.99 -16.70
CA ALA A 16 12.44 -4.81 -15.55
C ALA A 16 12.66 -6.26 -15.94
N LYS A 17 11.75 -6.83 -16.73
CA LYS A 17 11.90 -8.21 -17.26
C LYS A 17 13.12 -8.34 -18.17
N ALA A 18 13.32 -7.39 -19.08
CA ALA A 18 14.46 -7.40 -20.00
C ALA A 18 15.80 -7.30 -19.27
N ARG A 19 15.85 -6.61 -18.14
CA ARG A 19 17.06 -6.45 -17.31
C ARG A 19 17.25 -7.57 -16.29
N GLY A 20 16.31 -8.50 -16.17
CA GLY A 20 16.36 -9.56 -15.16
C GLY A 20 16.20 -9.01 -13.71
N ALA A 21 15.45 -7.94 -13.54
CA ALA A 21 15.18 -7.40 -12.21
C ALA A 21 14.26 -8.35 -11.43
N ASP A 22 14.56 -8.55 -10.15
CA ASP A 22 13.77 -9.41 -9.27
C ASP A 22 12.51 -8.72 -8.76
N VAL A 23 12.57 -7.41 -8.57
CA VAL A 23 11.49 -6.61 -8.01
C VAL A 23 11.33 -5.31 -8.79
N LEU A 24 10.10 -4.97 -9.11
CA LEU A 24 9.72 -3.66 -9.62
C LEU A 24 8.78 -2.98 -8.63
N LEU A 25 9.15 -1.79 -8.19
CA LEU A 25 8.29 -0.95 -7.36
C LEU A 25 7.64 0.12 -8.23
N VAL A 26 6.31 0.16 -8.24
CA VAL A 26 5.53 1.16 -8.95
C VAL A 26 4.88 2.08 -7.92
N ASP A 27 5.45 3.26 -7.75
CA ASP A 27 4.89 4.29 -6.87
C ASP A 27 3.84 5.08 -7.64
N THR A 28 2.66 5.24 -7.04
CA THR A 28 1.52 5.88 -7.69
C THR A 28 1.16 7.18 -7.00
N ALA A 29 0.42 8.04 -7.72
CA ALA A 29 -0.15 9.22 -7.09
C ALA A 29 -1.08 8.81 -5.93
N GLY A 30 -0.94 9.49 -4.81
CA GLY A 30 -1.74 9.23 -3.61
C GLY A 30 -2.63 10.41 -3.21
N ARG A 31 -2.49 11.55 -3.88
CA ARG A 31 -3.26 12.75 -3.55
C ARG A 31 -4.53 12.85 -4.39
N LEU A 32 -5.61 13.03 -3.68
CA LEU A 32 -6.96 13.15 -4.19
C LEU A 32 -7.33 14.60 -4.52
N HIS A 33 -6.83 15.15 -5.64
CA HIS A 33 -7.43 16.35 -6.20
C HIS A 33 -8.79 16.03 -6.81
N ASN A 34 -8.88 14.85 -7.43
CA ASN A 34 -10.11 14.28 -7.93
C ASN A 34 -10.07 12.77 -7.68
N LYS A 35 -10.82 12.33 -6.68
CA LYS A 35 -10.87 10.95 -6.23
C LYS A 35 -11.31 9.97 -7.31
N VAL A 36 -12.31 10.34 -8.11
CA VAL A 36 -12.81 9.50 -9.19
C VAL A 36 -11.73 9.27 -10.23
N ASN A 37 -11.03 10.33 -10.63
CA ASN A 37 -9.93 10.24 -11.60
C ASN A 37 -8.77 9.41 -11.07
N LEU A 38 -8.42 9.56 -9.78
CA LEU A 38 -7.36 8.76 -9.18
C LEU A 38 -7.71 7.27 -9.19
N MET A 39 -8.93 6.92 -8.81
CA MET A 39 -9.37 5.52 -8.79
C MET A 39 -9.39 4.90 -10.18
N GLU A 40 -9.85 5.63 -11.19
CA GLU A 40 -9.81 5.18 -12.58
C GLU A 40 -8.39 5.02 -13.12
N GLU A 41 -7.49 5.93 -12.74
CA GLU A 41 -6.07 5.84 -13.09
C GLU A 41 -5.42 4.59 -12.48
N LEU A 42 -5.68 4.31 -11.21
CA LEU A 42 -5.16 3.12 -10.53
C LEU A 42 -5.69 1.82 -11.18
N LYS A 43 -6.97 1.78 -11.52
CA LYS A 43 -7.55 0.64 -12.26
C LYS A 43 -6.86 0.46 -13.61
N LYS A 44 -6.57 1.54 -14.30
CA LYS A 44 -5.89 1.52 -15.60
C LYS A 44 -4.46 0.99 -15.49
N ILE A 45 -3.70 1.45 -14.49
CA ILE A 45 -2.36 0.96 -14.19
C ILE A 45 -2.40 -0.56 -13.95
N ARG A 46 -3.30 -1.02 -13.11
CA ARG A 46 -3.45 -2.43 -12.80
C ARG A 46 -3.74 -3.28 -14.04
N ARG A 47 -4.70 -2.85 -14.85
CA ARG A 47 -5.02 -3.54 -16.12
C ARG A 47 -3.84 -3.58 -17.07
N SER A 48 -3.10 -2.49 -17.17
CA SER A 48 -1.91 -2.38 -18.01
C SER A 48 -0.81 -3.37 -17.61
N LEU A 49 -0.54 -3.48 -16.32
CA LEU A 49 0.44 -4.43 -15.79
C LEU A 49 -0.01 -5.88 -16.04
N ALA A 50 -1.27 -6.19 -15.82
CA ALA A 50 -1.83 -7.52 -16.02
C ALA A 50 -1.78 -7.98 -17.49
N LYS A 51 -1.82 -7.06 -18.45
CA LYS A 51 -1.66 -7.38 -19.88
C LYS A 51 -0.26 -7.89 -20.21
N HIS A 52 0.76 -7.36 -19.51
CA HIS A 52 2.14 -7.77 -19.73
C HIS A 52 2.50 -9.03 -18.96
N ASP A 53 1.92 -9.21 -17.80
CA ASP A 53 2.08 -10.38 -16.94
C ASP A 53 0.76 -10.66 -16.21
N LEU A 54 0.15 -11.81 -16.45
CA LEU A 54 -1.15 -12.16 -15.87
C LEU A 54 -1.15 -12.16 -14.34
N GLY A 55 0.00 -12.38 -13.72
CA GLY A 55 0.13 -12.34 -12.26
C GLY A 55 0.37 -10.94 -11.69
N ALA A 56 0.65 -9.94 -12.54
CA ALA A 56 0.97 -8.59 -12.06
C ALA A 56 -0.30 -7.74 -11.87
N PRO A 57 -0.30 -6.84 -10.88
CA PRO A 57 0.71 -6.70 -9.82
C PRO A 57 0.61 -7.85 -8.81
N HIS A 58 1.75 -8.39 -8.39
CA HIS A 58 1.79 -9.51 -7.43
C HIS A 58 1.41 -9.05 -6.02
N GLU A 59 1.76 -7.82 -5.70
CA GLU A 59 1.41 -7.14 -4.45
C GLU A 59 0.87 -5.75 -4.75
N THR A 60 -0.19 -5.38 -4.06
CA THR A 60 -0.73 -4.02 -4.07
C THR A 60 -0.87 -3.57 -2.62
N LEU A 61 0.08 -2.74 -2.19
CA LEU A 61 0.14 -2.25 -0.83
C LEU A 61 -0.42 -0.83 -0.75
N LEU A 62 -1.31 -0.60 0.20
CA LEU A 62 -1.72 0.74 0.55
C LEU A 62 -0.89 1.24 1.72
N VAL A 63 -0.22 2.37 1.51
CA VAL A 63 0.52 3.06 2.57
C VAL A 63 -0.43 4.01 3.28
N LEU A 64 -0.62 3.81 4.57
CA LEU A 64 -1.50 4.61 5.42
C LEU A 64 -0.72 5.24 6.56
N ASP A 65 -1.10 6.47 6.89
CA ASP A 65 -0.65 7.14 8.09
C ASP A 65 -1.38 6.55 9.31
N GLY A 66 -0.64 5.93 10.22
CA GLY A 66 -1.20 5.29 11.41
C GLY A 66 -1.87 6.24 12.39
N THR A 67 -1.70 7.55 12.23
CA THR A 67 -2.34 8.58 13.06
C THR A 67 -3.67 9.07 12.50
N SER A 68 -4.08 8.63 11.32
CA SER A 68 -5.27 9.14 10.60
C SER A 68 -6.60 8.62 11.13
N GLY A 69 -6.61 7.64 12.03
CA GLY A 69 -7.83 7.12 12.64
C GLY A 69 -8.85 6.61 11.63
N GLN A 70 -10.09 7.03 11.74
CA GLN A 70 -11.20 6.61 10.86
C GLN A 70 -10.98 6.95 9.39
N ASN A 71 -10.26 8.02 9.09
CA ASN A 71 -9.94 8.39 7.71
C ASN A 71 -9.10 7.32 7.01
N ALA A 72 -8.21 6.65 7.73
CA ALA A 72 -7.43 5.55 7.18
C ALA A 72 -8.32 4.36 6.77
N LEU A 73 -9.34 4.04 7.56
CA LEU A 73 -10.30 2.97 7.22
C LEU A 73 -11.12 3.32 5.98
N ILE A 74 -11.58 4.55 5.87
CA ILE A 74 -12.33 5.04 4.70
C ILE A 74 -11.44 4.94 3.45
N GLN A 75 -10.22 5.42 3.51
CA GLN A 75 -9.25 5.32 2.42
C GLN A 75 -9.00 3.87 2.04
N ALA A 76 -8.80 2.99 3.02
CA ALA A 76 -8.54 1.58 2.77
C ALA A 76 -9.67 0.92 1.99
N ARG A 77 -10.92 1.18 2.34
CA ARG A 77 -12.09 0.64 1.64
C ARG A 77 -12.13 1.13 0.19
N GLU A 78 -11.93 2.42 -0.02
CA GLU A 78 -11.99 3.03 -1.35
C GLU A 78 -10.88 2.52 -2.28
N PHE A 79 -9.65 2.48 -1.80
CA PHE A 79 -8.54 1.95 -2.58
C PHE A 79 -8.70 0.45 -2.85
N ASN A 80 -9.25 -0.30 -1.91
CA ASN A 80 -9.48 -1.73 -2.12
C ASN A 80 -10.49 -2.00 -3.22
N GLN A 81 -11.53 -1.21 -3.33
CA GLN A 81 -12.51 -1.31 -4.41
C GLN A 81 -11.89 -1.05 -5.79
N ALA A 82 -10.93 -0.14 -5.86
CA ALA A 82 -10.29 0.22 -7.11
C ALA A 82 -9.15 -0.72 -7.52
N THR A 83 -8.39 -1.25 -6.55
CA THR A 83 -7.10 -1.88 -6.83
C THR A 83 -6.97 -3.31 -6.32
N GLU A 84 -7.92 -3.82 -5.54
CA GLU A 84 -7.83 -5.13 -4.89
C GLU A 84 -6.53 -5.27 -4.09
N LEU A 85 -6.47 -4.59 -2.96
CA LEU A 85 -5.30 -4.56 -2.09
C LEU A 85 -4.90 -5.96 -1.61
N THR A 86 -3.61 -6.19 -1.44
CA THR A 86 -3.07 -7.42 -0.84
C THR A 86 -2.57 -7.21 0.58
N GLY A 87 -2.39 -5.96 0.99
CA GLY A 87 -1.96 -5.63 2.35
C GLY A 87 -1.74 -4.15 2.57
N PHE A 88 -1.28 -3.84 3.77
CA PHE A 88 -1.04 -2.47 4.21
C PHE A 88 0.40 -2.28 4.68
N ALA A 89 0.90 -1.07 4.46
CA ALA A 89 2.08 -0.54 5.13
C ALA A 89 1.62 0.65 5.98
N LEU A 90 1.82 0.57 7.29
CA LEU A 90 1.41 1.62 8.22
C LEU A 90 2.61 2.43 8.66
N THR A 91 2.54 3.74 8.47
CA THR A 91 3.59 4.66 8.90
C THR A 91 3.21 5.37 10.21
N LYS A 92 4.18 6.02 10.83
CA LYS A 92 3.99 6.85 12.03
C LYS A 92 3.42 6.09 13.23
N LEU A 93 3.79 4.82 13.39
CA LEU A 93 3.38 4.03 14.55
C LEU A 93 4.23 4.31 15.80
N ASP A 94 5.21 5.18 15.70
CA ASP A 94 5.95 5.76 16.82
C ASP A 94 5.17 6.83 17.60
N GLY A 95 4.01 7.25 17.06
CA GLY A 95 3.13 8.22 17.71
C GLY A 95 2.27 7.64 18.83
N THR A 96 1.42 8.50 19.43
CA THR A 96 0.63 8.17 20.64
C THR A 96 -0.58 7.29 20.41
N ALA A 97 -1.08 7.19 19.17
CA ALA A 97 -2.27 6.41 18.81
C ALA A 97 -1.92 4.98 18.35
N LYS A 98 -0.94 4.38 18.99
CA LYS A 98 -0.36 3.10 18.58
C LYS A 98 -1.37 1.98 18.57
N GLY A 99 -1.58 1.37 17.44
CA GLY A 99 -2.17 0.05 17.31
C GLY A 99 -3.67 -0.04 17.06
N GLY A 100 -4.44 0.97 17.37
CA GLY A 100 -5.89 0.93 17.11
C GLY A 100 -6.23 0.72 15.65
N ILE A 101 -5.51 1.36 14.77
CA ILE A 101 -5.69 1.23 13.31
C ILE A 101 -5.37 -0.20 12.81
N VAL A 102 -4.36 -0.85 13.36
CA VAL A 102 -3.99 -2.23 12.99
C VAL A 102 -5.14 -3.19 13.26
N VAL A 103 -5.70 -3.12 14.46
CA VAL A 103 -6.83 -3.94 14.87
C VAL A 103 -8.07 -3.67 14.02
N ALA A 104 -8.36 -2.39 13.79
CA ALA A 104 -9.51 -1.97 12.99
C ALA A 104 -9.40 -2.44 11.53
N LEU A 105 -8.25 -2.29 10.90
CA LEU A 105 -8.00 -2.75 9.53
C LEU A 105 -8.16 -4.27 9.43
N ARG A 106 -7.58 -5.02 10.35
CA ARG A 106 -7.70 -6.47 10.36
C ARG A 106 -9.13 -6.93 10.52
N ARG A 107 -9.87 -6.28 11.41
CA ARG A 107 -11.27 -6.61 11.67
C ARG A 107 -12.19 -6.32 10.49
N GLU A 108 -11.98 -5.18 9.82
CA GLU A 108 -12.89 -4.73 8.76
C GLU A 108 -12.54 -5.23 7.36
N MET A 109 -11.24 -5.40 7.08
CA MET A 109 -10.77 -5.64 5.71
C MET A 109 -10.29 -7.07 5.48
N ASP A 110 -10.00 -7.80 6.53
CA ASP A 110 -9.37 -9.15 6.48
C ASP A 110 -8.10 -9.19 5.60
N LEU A 111 -7.40 -8.08 5.52
CA LEU A 111 -6.12 -7.95 4.81
C LEU A 111 -4.98 -7.76 5.81
N PRO A 112 -3.80 -8.35 5.55
CA PRO A 112 -2.69 -8.24 6.47
C PRO A 112 -2.03 -6.86 6.45
N VAL A 113 -1.58 -6.41 7.61
CA VAL A 113 -0.53 -5.39 7.70
C VAL A 113 0.79 -6.11 7.47
N LYS A 114 1.54 -5.68 6.47
CA LYS A 114 2.81 -6.33 6.08
C LYS A 114 4.04 -5.58 6.56
N LEU A 115 3.96 -4.25 6.59
CA LEU A 115 5.07 -3.39 6.98
C LEU A 115 4.58 -2.33 7.97
N ILE A 116 5.45 -1.95 8.88
CA ILE A 116 5.24 -0.83 9.80
C ILE A 116 6.42 0.12 9.77
N GLY A 117 6.12 1.41 9.85
CA GLY A 117 7.09 2.48 10.01
C GLY A 117 7.01 3.05 11.42
N VAL A 118 8.13 2.99 12.12
CA VAL A 118 8.25 3.47 13.51
C VAL A 118 9.21 4.65 13.65
N GLY A 119 9.53 5.29 12.56
CA GLY A 119 10.42 6.44 12.46
C GLY A 119 10.70 6.77 11.00
N GLU A 120 11.72 7.59 10.75
CA GLU A 120 12.04 8.11 9.41
C GLU A 120 13.31 7.50 8.80
N GLY A 121 14.04 6.69 9.57
CA GLY A 121 15.25 6.01 9.09
C GLY A 121 14.95 4.77 8.28
N VAL A 122 15.92 4.32 7.51
CA VAL A 122 15.80 3.10 6.68
C VAL A 122 15.45 1.88 7.54
N ASP A 123 16.05 1.78 8.71
CA ASP A 123 15.83 0.66 9.64
C ASP A 123 14.51 0.76 10.40
N ASP A 124 13.81 1.90 10.28
CA ASP A 124 12.52 2.14 10.92
C ASP A 124 11.33 1.60 10.13
N LEU A 125 11.55 1.11 8.92
CA LEU A 125 10.56 0.35 8.16
C LEU A 125 10.83 -1.14 8.39
N GLN A 126 9.87 -1.81 9.03
CA GLN A 126 10.03 -3.18 9.50
C GLN A 126 8.90 -4.08 9.03
N PRO A 127 9.14 -5.38 8.82
CA PRO A 127 8.07 -6.35 8.67
C PRO A 127 7.16 -6.34 9.90
N PHE A 128 5.87 -6.51 9.67
CA PHE A 128 4.90 -6.59 10.77
C PHE A 128 4.93 -7.97 11.40
N ASP A 129 5.17 -8.02 12.71
CA ASP A 129 5.04 -9.21 13.54
C ASP A 129 3.84 -9.04 14.47
N GLY A 130 2.75 -9.76 14.19
CA GLY A 130 1.50 -9.64 14.92
C GLY A 130 1.61 -10.08 16.39
N ALA A 131 2.41 -11.08 16.68
CA ALA A 131 2.61 -11.56 18.06
C ALA A 131 3.40 -10.53 18.89
N ALA A 132 4.49 -10.00 18.32
CA ALA A 132 5.27 -8.94 18.97
C ALA A 132 4.44 -7.66 19.16
N PHE A 133 3.63 -7.32 18.16
CA PHE A 133 2.73 -6.17 18.21
C PHE A 133 1.68 -6.33 19.33
N ALA A 134 0.99 -7.47 19.39
CA ALA A 134 -0.01 -7.73 20.42
C ALA A 134 0.60 -7.69 21.82
N LYS A 135 1.78 -8.25 21.99
CA LYS A 135 2.51 -8.22 23.26
C LYS A 135 2.86 -6.78 23.66
N ALA A 136 3.35 -5.97 22.73
CA ALA A 136 3.68 -4.56 22.97
C ALA A 136 2.43 -3.71 23.30
N LEU A 137 1.29 -4.02 22.68
CA LEU A 137 0.02 -3.32 22.91
C LEU A 137 -0.50 -3.47 24.34
N PHE A 138 -0.26 -4.59 24.97
CA PHE A 138 -0.71 -4.91 26.34
C PHE A 138 0.41 -4.82 27.38
N ALA A 139 1.62 -4.41 27.01
CA ALA A 139 2.69 -4.15 27.94
C ALA A 139 2.40 -2.86 28.72
N GLU A 140 2.55 -2.90 30.07
CA GLU A 140 2.47 -1.73 30.94
C GLU A 140 3.74 -0.87 30.83
#